data_6a14d3b4d9898524341d97609a7d9def
#
_entry.id   6a14d3b4d9898524341d97609a7d9def
#
_cell.length_a   1.000
_cell.length_b   1.000
_cell.length_c   1.000
_cell.angle_alpha   90.00
_cell.angle_beta   90.00
_cell.angle_gamma   90.00
#
_symmetry.space_group_name_H-M   'P 1'
#
loop_
_entity.id
_entity.type
_entity.pdbx_description
1 polymer ?
#
loop_
_entity_poly.entity_id
_entity_poly.type
_entity_poly.pdbx_seq_one_letter_code
_entity_poly.pdbx_strand_id
1 'polypeptide(L)'
;MYRTLRPKGPLDRPEEIDGAALEGLVHQHLRAWLDYSLVRGGLYFWRTRAGTEVDFVVYTDNGFWAIEVKNAKKVSGGDFSGLKAFHEDYPEAKTILLYRGEESKVQDGTMVLPVEKFLQRLRPGAPLVE
;
A
#
# COMPACT_ATOMS: atom_id res chain seq x y z
N MET A 1 -4.12 -8.51 6.49
CA MET A 1 -3.31 -9.21 7.45
C MET A 1 -1.90 -9.44 6.91
N TYR A 2 -0.93 -9.30 7.75
CA TYR A 2 0.45 -9.50 7.36
C TYR A 2 0.78 -10.98 7.21
N ARG A 3 1.49 -11.34 6.15
CA ARG A 3 1.90 -12.72 5.92
C ARG A 3 3.22 -13.02 6.64
N THR A 4 3.27 -14.14 7.35
CA THR A 4 4.49 -14.59 7.98
C THR A 4 5.50 -15.01 6.91
N LEU A 5 6.76 -14.61 7.08
CA LEU A 5 7.84 -15.04 6.20
C LEU A 5 8.08 -16.55 6.37
N ARG A 6 8.37 -17.21 5.27
CA ARG A 6 8.71 -18.63 5.26
C ARG A 6 10.05 -18.83 4.54
N PRO A 7 10.77 -19.90 4.86
CA PRO A 7 12.03 -20.19 4.16
C PRO A 7 11.79 -20.41 2.67
N LYS A 8 12.77 -20.06 1.86
CA LYS A 8 12.74 -20.37 0.43
C LYS A 8 12.81 -21.87 0.22
N GLY A 9 12.02 -22.38 -0.73
CA GLY A 9 12.05 -23.76 -1.16
C GLY A 9 12.17 -23.86 -2.66
N PRO A 10 12.48 -25.05 -3.18
CA PRO A 10 12.67 -25.22 -4.62
C PRO A 10 11.39 -25.00 -5.45
N LEU A 11 10.23 -25.03 -4.81
CA LEU A 11 8.95 -24.82 -5.48
C LEU A 11 8.48 -23.36 -5.43
N ASP A 12 9.19 -22.50 -4.72
CA ASP A 12 8.80 -21.10 -4.60
C ASP A 12 9.29 -20.32 -5.80
N ARG A 13 8.39 -19.47 -6.33
CA ARG A 13 8.75 -18.58 -7.43
C ARG A 13 9.43 -17.32 -6.89
N PRO A 14 10.52 -16.87 -7.53
CA PRO A 14 11.18 -15.63 -7.09
C PRO A 14 10.23 -14.42 -7.06
N GLU A 15 9.31 -14.30 -8.02
CA GLU A 15 8.37 -13.19 -8.07
C GLU A 15 7.44 -13.17 -6.86
N GLU A 16 6.97 -14.34 -6.42
CA GLU A 16 6.08 -14.44 -5.28
C GLU A 16 6.80 -14.08 -3.98
N ILE A 17 8.04 -14.54 -3.85
CA ILE A 17 8.86 -14.23 -2.68
C ILE A 17 9.16 -12.73 -2.64
N ASP A 18 9.54 -12.16 -3.78
CA ASP A 18 9.85 -10.73 -3.88
C ASP A 18 8.61 -9.88 -3.59
N GLY A 19 7.44 -10.31 -4.10
CA GLY A 19 6.18 -9.62 -3.84
C GLY A 19 5.80 -9.64 -2.37
N ALA A 20 5.93 -10.79 -1.72
CA ALA A 20 5.66 -10.93 -0.30
C ALA A 20 6.64 -10.10 0.54
N ALA A 21 7.91 -10.09 0.15
CA ALA A 21 8.93 -9.30 0.85
C ALA A 21 8.67 -7.80 0.71
N LEU A 22 8.28 -7.35 -0.48
CA LEU A 22 7.96 -5.94 -0.71
C LEU A 22 6.75 -5.50 0.11
N GLU A 23 5.70 -6.30 0.10
CA GLU A 23 4.50 -6.03 0.90
C GLU A 23 4.84 -5.97 2.40
N GLY A 24 5.65 -6.92 2.88
CA GLY A 24 6.10 -6.94 4.26
C GLY A 24 6.94 -5.72 4.63
N LEU A 25 7.78 -5.26 3.72
CA LEU A 25 8.60 -4.06 3.94
C LEU A 25 7.72 -2.82 4.08
N VAL A 26 6.73 -2.67 3.20
CA VAL A 26 5.77 -1.56 3.28
C VAL A 26 5.00 -1.63 4.59
N HIS A 27 4.53 -2.82 4.96
CA HIS A 27 3.81 -3.04 6.22
C HIS A 27 4.64 -2.57 7.43
N GLN A 28 5.90 -2.98 7.50
CA GLN A 28 6.78 -2.60 8.60
C GLN A 28 6.96 -1.08 8.69
N HIS A 29 7.14 -0.41 7.56
CA HIS A 29 7.31 1.03 7.54
C HIS A 29 6.03 1.77 7.94
N LEU A 30 4.87 1.32 7.46
CA LEU A 30 3.59 1.91 7.85
C LEU A 30 3.32 1.71 9.34
N ARG A 31 3.63 0.54 9.86
CA ARG A 31 3.46 0.24 11.28
C ARG A 31 4.34 1.16 12.13
N ALA A 32 5.60 1.31 11.77
CA ALA A 32 6.52 2.20 12.48
C ALA A 32 6.08 3.66 12.38
N TRP A 33 5.69 4.10 11.18
CA TRP A 33 5.18 5.46 10.99
C TRP A 33 3.98 5.74 11.88
N LEU A 34 3.03 4.81 11.93
CA LEU A 34 1.82 4.97 12.75
C LEU A 34 2.16 5.03 14.23
N ASP A 35 3.01 4.11 14.70
CA ASP A 35 3.39 4.03 16.11
C ASP A 35 4.13 5.28 16.58
N TYR A 36 5.04 5.80 15.76
CA TYR A 36 5.82 6.99 16.11
C TYR A 36 5.10 8.31 15.85
N SER A 37 4.00 8.30 15.10
CA SER A 37 3.22 9.50 14.83
C SER A 37 2.40 9.95 16.03
N LEU A 38 2.14 9.08 17.00
CA LEU A 38 1.38 9.36 18.21
C LEU A 38 -0.03 9.90 17.93
N VAL A 39 -0.63 9.47 16.82
CA VAL A 39 -2.01 9.82 16.47
C VAL A 39 -2.91 8.62 16.69
N ARG A 40 -4.17 8.88 16.95
CA ARG A 40 -5.16 7.81 17.02
C ARG A 40 -5.46 7.29 15.63
N GLY A 41 -5.56 5.98 15.52
CA GLY A 41 -5.89 5.35 14.26
C GLY A 41 -5.35 3.94 14.18
N GLY A 42 -5.44 3.36 13.01
CA GLY A 42 -5.00 1.99 12.80
C GLY A 42 -4.63 1.72 11.36
N LEU A 43 -4.03 0.57 11.21
CA LEU A 43 -3.62 -0.01 9.95
C LEU A 43 -4.48 -1.25 9.71
N TYR A 44 -5.17 -1.26 8.59
CA TYR A 44 -6.12 -2.32 8.26
C TYR A 44 -5.87 -2.81 6.84
N PHE A 45 -6.50 -3.91 6.48
CA PHE A 45 -6.65 -4.29 5.08
C PHE A 45 -8.15 -4.30 4.75
N TRP A 46 -8.48 -4.31 3.47
CA TRP A 46 -9.87 -4.30 3.03
C TRP A 46 -10.09 -5.37 1.97
N ARG A 47 -11.22 -6.08 2.11
CA ARG A 47 -11.60 -7.13 1.17
C ARG A 47 -13.11 -7.20 1.06
N THR A 48 -13.60 -7.41 -0.17
CA THR A 48 -15.01 -7.69 -0.41
C THR A 48 -15.24 -9.20 -0.53
N ARG A 49 -16.51 -9.60 -0.49
CA ARG A 49 -16.89 -11.00 -0.71
C ARG A 49 -16.52 -11.47 -2.12
N ALA A 50 -16.50 -10.56 -3.08
CA ALA A 50 -16.13 -10.86 -4.46
C ALA A 50 -14.62 -11.04 -4.65
N GLY A 51 -13.81 -10.83 -3.61
CA GLY A 51 -12.37 -11.00 -3.66
C GLY A 51 -11.58 -9.76 -4.05
N THR A 52 -12.25 -8.60 -4.18
CA THR A 52 -11.56 -7.34 -4.41
C THR A 52 -10.87 -6.91 -3.13
N GLU A 53 -9.59 -6.52 -3.22
CA GLU A 53 -8.77 -6.23 -2.06
C GLU A 53 -8.01 -4.92 -2.19
N VAL A 54 -7.71 -4.33 -1.01
CA VAL A 54 -6.70 -3.27 -0.87
C VAL A 54 -5.72 -3.75 0.20
N ASP A 55 -4.43 -3.69 -0.11
CA ASP A 55 -3.38 -4.23 0.77
C ASP A 55 -3.33 -3.56 2.13
N PHE A 56 -3.41 -2.23 2.16
CA PHE A 56 -3.34 -1.47 3.41
C PHE A 56 -4.33 -0.31 3.39
N VAL A 57 -5.00 -0.15 4.52
CA VAL A 57 -5.85 1.02 4.77
C VAL A 57 -5.34 1.67 6.05
N VAL A 58 -4.97 2.93 5.96
CA VAL A 58 -4.49 3.71 7.09
C VAL A 58 -5.55 4.75 7.41
N TYR A 59 -6.14 4.64 8.59
CA TYR A 59 -7.17 5.56 9.04
C TYR A 59 -6.76 6.16 10.39
N THR A 60 -6.53 7.46 10.40
CA THR A 60 -6.08 8.16 11.59
C THR A 60 -6.90 9.44 11.78
N ASP A 61 -6.72 10.10 12.91
CA ASP A 61 -7.32 11.42 13.16
C ASP A 61 -6.89 12.46 12.11
N ASN A 62 -5.74 12.24 11.46
CA ASN A 62 -5.15 13.21 10.55
C ASN A 62 -5.27 12.85 9.07
N GLY A 63 -5.81 11.69 8.76
CA GLY A 63 -5.96 11.31 7.35
C GLY A 63 -6.47 9.90 7.14
N PHE A 64 -6.81 9.64 5.89
CA PHE A 64 -7.40 8.39 5.48
C PHE A 64 -6.81 8.01 4.11
N TRP A 65 -6.10 6.88 4.06
CA TRP A 65 -5.37 6.44 2.85
C TRP A 65 -5.63 4.97 2.58
N ALA A 66 -5.78 4.64 1.31
CA ALA A 66 -5.83 3.26 0.83
C ALA A 66 -4.60 3.04 -0.06
N ILE A 67 -3.85 1.97 0.20
CA ILE A 67 -2.56 1.74 -0.42
C ILE A 67 -2.53 0.33 -1.01
N GLU A 68 -2.20 0.26 -2.29
CA GLU A 68 -1.97 -1.00 -2.99
C GLU A 68 -0.48 -1.10 -3.35
N VAL A 69 0.10 -2.28 -3.20
CA VAL A 69 1.51 -2.52 -3.51
C VAL A 69 1.59 -3.44 -4.71
N LYS A 70 2.31 -3.01 -5.75
CA LYS A 70 2.47 -3.76 -6.98
C LYS A 70 3.94 -4.08 -7.22
N ASN A 71 4.27 -5.36 -7.27
CA ASN A 71 5.64 -5.80 -7.52
C ASN A 71 5.92 -5.81 -9.03
N ALA A 72 5.87 -4.64 -9.66
CA ALA A 72 6.11 -4.48 -11.10
C ALA A 72 6.62 -3.08 -11.38
N LYS A 73 7.35 -2.94 -12.49
CA LYS A 73 7.89 -1.65 -12.95
C LYS A 73 6.88 -0.84 -13.74
N LYS A 74 5.79 -1.44 -14.17
CA LYS A 74 4.73 -0.78 -14.93
C LYS A 74 3.38 -1.13 -14.32
N VAL A 75 2.44 -0.20 -14.43
CA VAL A 75 1.07 -0.41 -13.96
C VAL A 75 0.13 -0.42 -15.16
N SER A 76 -0.97 -1.17 -15.01
CA SER A 76 -2.04 -1.25 -16.01
C SER A 76 -3.38 -0.92 -15.36
N GLY A 77 -4.42 -0.73 -16.17
CA GLY A 77 -5.73 -0.34 -15.65
C GLY A 77 -6.31 -1.26 -14.59
N GLY A 78 -6.08 -2.57 -14.74
CA GLY A 78 -6.58 -3.57 -13.79
C GLY A 78 -5.95 -3.49 -12.41
N ASP A 79 -4.76 -2.89 -12.31
CA ASP A 79 -4.06 -2.75 -11.02
C ASP A 79 -4.76 -1.76 -10.09
N PHE A 80 -5.65 -0.94 -10.60
CA PHE A 80 -6.39 0.08 -9.83
C PHE A 80 -7.76 -0.39 -9.35
N SER A 81 -8.18 -1.58 -9.72
CA SER A 81 -9.55 -2.03 -9.45
C SER A 81 -9.91 -2.06 -7.97
N GLY A 82 -9.00 -2.53 -7.12
CA GLY A 82 -9.22 -2.55 -5.68
C GLY A 82 -9.36 -1.15 -5.09
N LEU A 83 -8.46 -0.24 -5.50
CA LEU A 83 -8.49 1.14 -5.02
C LEU A 83 -9.75 1.88 -5.50
N LYS A 84 -10.18 1.63 -6.74
CA LYS A 84 -11.42 2.22 -7.25
C LYS A 84 -12.64 1.75 -6.48
N ALA A 85 -12.72 0.46 -6.21
CA ALA A 85 -13.81 -0.12 -5.44
C ALA A 85 -13.84 0.44 -4.01
N PHE A 86 -12.68 0.55 -3.38
CA PHE A 86 -12.57 1.14 -2.05
C PHE A 86 -13.04 2.60 -2.05
N HIS A 87 -12.61 3.36 -3.05
CA HIS A 87 -12.95 4.79 -3.16
C HIS A 87 -14.46 5.01 -3.37
N GLU A 88 -15.13 4.09 -4.02
CA GLU A 88 -16.59 4.16 -4.15
C GLU A 88 -17.29 4.11 -2.80
N ASP A 89 -16.80 3.28 -1.88
CA ASP A 89 -17.34 3.16 -0.53
C ASP A 89 -16.85 4.28 0.39
N TYR A 90 -15.62 4.76 0.18
CA TYR A 90 -14.97 5.76 1.02
C TYR A 90 -14.37 6.88 0.17
N PRO A 91 -15.22 7.78 -0.37
CA PRO A 91 -14.74 8.83 -1.29
C PRO A 91 -13.75 9.81 -0.67
N GLU A 92 -13.72 9.93 0.65
CA GLU A 92 -12.80 10.81 1.36
C GLU A 92 -11.38 10.24 1.46
N ALA A 93 -11.19 8.96 1.18
CA ALA A 93 -9.87 8.34 1.26
C ALA A 93 -9.01 8.75 0.06
N LYS A 94 -7.75 9.01 0.30
CA LYS A 94 -6.75 9.18 -0.75
C LYS A 94 -6.24 7.81 -1.16
N THR A 95 -6.13 7.57 -2.45
CA THR A 95 -5.69 6.29 -2.97
C THR A 95 -4.26 6.39 -3.50
N ILE A 96 -3.44 5.40 -3.15
CA ILE A 96 -2.02 5.36 -3.48
C ILE A 96 -1.70 3.97 -4.03
N LEU A 97 -1.01 3.93 -5.16
CA LEU A 97 -0.45 2.69 -5.69
C LEU A 97 1.07 2.80 -5.68
N LEU A 98 1.70 1.89 -4.96
CA LEU A 98 3.16 1.81 -4.87
C LEU A 98 3.66 0.75 -5.83
N TYR A 99 4.68 1.07 -6.61
CA TYR A 99 5.22 0.15 -7.60
C TYR A 99 6.75 0.28 -7.67
N ARG A 100 7.38 -0.53 -8.51
CA ARG A 100 8.83 -0.52 -8.66
C ARG A 100 9.32 0.35 -9.82
N GLY A 101 8.47 1.16 -10.39
CA GLY A 101 8.86 2.12 -11.43
C GLY A 101 9.57 3.33 -10.84
N GLU A 102 9.97 4.25 -11.70
CA GLU A 102 10.73 5.43 -11.30
C GLU A 102 9.90 6.70 -11.29
N GLU A 103 8.77 6.73 -11.98
CA GLU A 103 7.96 7.91 -12.14
C GLU A 103 6.89 8.04 -11.06
N SER A 104 6.73 9.25 -10.56
CA SER A 104 5.59 9.63 -9.73
C SER A 104 4.56 10.30 -10.63
N LYS A 105 3.32 9.85 -10.57
CA LYS A 105 2.23 10.40 -11.39
C LYS A 105 0.89 10.23 -10.70
N VAL A 106 -0.14 10.86 -11.26
CA VAL A 106 -1.52 10.66 -10.86
C VAL A 106 -2.25 10.03 -12.03
N GLN A 107 -2.93 8.93 -11.78
CA GLN A 107 -3.72 8.22 -12.79
C GLN A 107 -5.09 7.90 -12.20
N ASP A 108 -6.16 8.38 -12.85
CA ASP A 108 -7.54 8.18 -12.40
C ASP A 108 -7.75 8.57 -10.93
N GLY A 109 -7.12 9.65 -10.50
CA GLY A 109 -7.24 10.15 -9.14
C GLY A 109 -6.37 9.44 -8.11
N THR A 110 -5.64 8.40 -8.51
CA THR A 110 -4.74 7.65 -7.63
C THR A 110 -3.31 8.13 -7.82
N MET A 111 -2.61 8.34 -6.71
CA MET A 111 -1.18 8.66 -6.75
C MET A 111 -0.40 7.37 -7.01
N VAL A 112 0.38 7.34 -8.08
CA VAL A 112 1.25 6.22 -8.42
C VAL A 112 2.67 6.64 -8.08
N LEU A 113 3.28 5.96 -7.10
CA LEU A 113 4.56 6.37 -6.53
C LEU A 113 5.56 5.22 -6.51
N PRO A 114 6.83 5.49 -6.81
CA PRO A 114 7.88 4.50 -6.57
C PRO A 114 7.93 4.13 -5.09
N VAL A 115 7.91 2.84 -4.79
CA VAL A 115 7.84 2.35 -3.41
C VAL A 115 9.01 2.87 -2.58
N GLU A 116 10.23 2.87 -3.12
CA GLU A 116 11.40 3.34 -2.39
C GLU A 116 11.29 4.82 -2.01
N LYS A 117 10.84 5.66 -2.94
CA LYS A 117 10.66 7.08 -2.68
C LYS A 117 9.61 7.32 -1.60
N PHE A 118 8.51 6.58 -1.65
CA PHE A 118 7.48 6.67 -0.64
C PHE A 118 8.04 6.34 0.74
N LEU A 119 8.74 5.23 0.87
CA LEU A 119 9.28 4.78 2.16
C LEU A 119 10.33 5.77 2.69
N GLN A 120 11.18 6.31 1.83
CA GLN A 120 12.21 7.27 2.23
C GLN A 120 11.63 8.60 2.72
N ARG A 121 10.45 8.95 2.26
CA ARG A 121 9.79 10.23 2.61
C ARG A 121 8.88 10.14 3.83
N LEU A 122 8.67 8.96 4.38
CA LEU A 122 7.84 8.83 5.57
C LEU A 122 8.45 9.56 6.75
N ARG A 123 7.64 10.38 7.41
CA ARG A 123 8.04 11.11 8.60
C ARG A 123 6.93 10.98 9.64
N PRO A 124 7.23 10.48 10.84
CA PRO A 124 6.23 10.41 11.89
C PRO A 124 5.66 11.81 12.19
N GLY A 125 4.36 11.87 12.34
CA GLY A 125 3.65 13.12 12.59
C GLY A 125 3.28 13.90 11.34
N ALA A 126 3.84 13.55 10.18
CA ALA A 126 3.48 14.17 8.90
C ALA A 126 2.51 13.25 8.14
N PRO A 127 1.71 13.78 7.19
CA PRO A 127 0.87 12.93 6.35
C PRO A 127 1.70 11.92 5.56
N LEU A 128 1.09 10.79 5.21
CA LEU A 128 1.77 9.79 4.36
C LEU A 128 2.18 10.38 3.01
N VAL A 129 1.33 11.21 2.45
CA VAL A 129 1.58 11.97 1.22
C VAL A 129 0.99 13.35 1.37
N GLU A 130 1.53 14.28 0.64
CA GLU A 130 1.07 15.67 0.66
C GLU A 130 -0.07 15.95 -0.30
#